data_488acb6a59ef367324fb60b2d55b5688
#
_entry.id   488acb6a59ef367324fb60b2d55b5688
#
_cell.length_a   1.000
_cell.length_b   1.000
_cell.length_c   1.000
_cell.angle_alpha   90.00
_cell.angle_beta   90.00
_cell.angle_gamma   90.00
#
_symmetry.space_group_name_H-M   'P 1'
#
loop_
_entity.id
_entity.type
_entity.pdbx_description
1 polymer ?
#
loop_
_entity_poly.entity_id
_entity_poly.type
_entity_poly.pdbx_seq_one_letter_code
_entity_poly.pdbx_strand_id
1 'polypeptide(L)'
;MAIDVDVSDNVATITINRPERLNAMDGEHYAALSRAWTRVRDDEEIRVAIVTGAGEKSFTVGADLKSFISAPPELSEMWLTQRDQLLNRGLEVWKPVIAAINGFCIGGGVTLLLATDIRIAAQHATFGLAEVKRGIVPANGGTQRLLAQVPYAIGMEMLLTGDSFDAATAQRWGLVNKVVAAGEVLPLARQYATKIAKNAPLAVQATKELAIRARSMDLATGLRFEQMATRMLQFSADAKEGPSAFAEKREPKFSGR
;
A
#
# COMPACT_ATOMS: atom_id res chain seq x y z
N MET A 1 2.07 -16.36 -13.37
CA MET A 1 1.15 -16.55 -12.22
C MET A 1 0.27 -15.31 -12.13
N ALA A 2 -0.88 -15.36 -11.48
CA ALA A 2 -1.76 -14.18 -11.36
C ALA A 2 -1.11 -13.02 -10.59
N ILE A 3 -0.34 -13.37 -9.56
CA ILE A 3 0.47 -12.45 -8.77
C ILE A 3 1.88 -13.04 -8.67
N ASP A 4 2.87 -12.26 -9.05
CA ASP A 4 4.27 -12.65 -8.93
C ASP A 4 4.88 -11.96 -7.70
N VAL A 5 5.69 -12.70 -6.92
CA VAL A 5 6.35 -12.17 -5.73
C VAL A 5 7.84 -12.51 -5.81
N ASP A 6 8.65 -11.49 -5.96
CA ASP A 6 10.12 -11.56 -5.90
C ASP A 6 10.61 -10.95 -4.59
N VAL A 7 11.55 -11.61 -3.92
CA VAL A 7 12.15 -11.10 -2.68
C VAL A 7 13.65 -11.01 -2.84
N SER A 8 14.19 -9.82 -2.73
CA SER A 8 15.63 -9.56 -2.77
C SER A 8 15.99 -8.42 -1.83
N ASP A 9 17.12 -8.50 -1.15
CA ASP A 9 17.64 -7.46 -0.26
C ASP A 9 16.61 -6.96 0.78
N ASN A 10 15.86 -7.87 1.38
CA ASN A 10 14.76 -7.61 2.33
C ASN A 10 13.57 -6.81 1.74
N VAL A 11 13.46 -6.74 0.43
CA VAL A 11 12.37 -6.07 -0.29
C VAL A 11 11.56 -7.10 -1.07
N ALA A 12 10.26 -7.18 -0.80
CA ALA A 12 9.32 -7.93 -1.63
C ALA A 12 8.79 -7.06 -2.75
N THR A 13 8.86 -7.51 -3.99
CA THR A 13 8.17 -6.88 -5.13
C THR A 13 6.99 -7.74 -5.53
N ILE A 14 5.78 -7.22 -5.35
CA ILE A 14 4.52 -7.85 -5.72
C ILE A 14 4.06 -7.28 -7.05
N THR A 15 3.93 -8.10 -8.07
CA THR A 15 3.47 -7.69 -9.39
C THR A 15 2.10 -8.30 -9.70
N ILE A 16 1.11 -7.44 -9.95
CA ILE A 16 -0.21 -7.85 -10.45
C ILE A 16 -0.03 -8.16 -11.93
N ASN A 17 -0.17 -9.42 -12.32
CA ASN A 17 0.26 -9.90 -13.63
C ASN A 17 -0.90 -10.41 -14.47
N ARG A 18 -1.58 -9.47 -15.15
CA ARG A 18 -2.60 -9.72 -16.19
C ARG A 18 -2.67 -8.55 -17.18
N PRO A 19 -1.53 -8.23 -17.85
CA PRO A 19 -1.40 -6.99 -18.63
C PRO A 19 -2.37 -6.91 -19.81
N GLU A 20 -2.78 -8.04 -20.40
CA GLU A 20 -3.77 -8.13 -21.50
C GLU A 20 -5.19 -7.70 -21.06
N ARG A 21 -5.45 -7.61 -19.75
CA ARG A 21 -6.69 -7.10 -19.13
C ARG A 21 -6.46 -5.87 -18.26
N LEU A 22 -5.41 -5.10 -18.54
CA LEU A 22 -5.03 -3.92 -17.75
C LEU A 22 -4.86 -4.25 -16.26
N ASN A 23 -4.36 -5.44 -15.95
CA ASN A 23 -4.19 -5.96 -14.59
C ASN A 23 -5.49 -5.97 -13.76
N ALA A 24 -6.65 -6.18 -14.41
CA ALA A 24 -7.93 -6.42 -13.74
C ALA A 24 -7.87 -7.74 -12.95
N MET A 25 -8.40 -7.72 -11.74
CA MET A 25 -8.31 -8.82 -10.77
C MET A 25 -9.62 -9.60 -10.69
N ASP A 26 -9.58 -10.90 -10.93
CA ASP A 26 -10.63 -11.86 -10.61
C ASP A 26 -10.39 -12.54 -9.26
N GLY A 27 -11.20 -13.53 -8.90
CA GLY A 27 -11.10 -14.23 -7.62
C GLY A 27 -9.74 -14.88 -7.37
N GLU A 28 -9.10 -15.44 -8.41
CA GLU A 28 -7.77 -16.05 -8.31
C GLU A 28 -6.71 -15.00 -7.98
N HIS A 29 -6.79 -13.82 -8.63
CA HIS A 29 -5.87 -12.70 -8.36
C HIS A 29 -6.04 -12.18 -6.93
N TYR A 30 -7.27 -12.03 -6.44
CA TYR A 30 -7.51 -11.58 -5.07
C TYR A 30 -7.00 -12.60 -4.04
N ALA A 31 -7.23 -13.89 -4.24
CA ALA A 31 -6.72 -14.93 -3.36
C ALA A 31 -5.18 -14.98 -3.37
N ALA A 32 -4.55 -14.85 -4.55
CA ALA A 32 -3.10 -14.81 -4.67
C ALA A 32 -2.51 -13.54 -4.04
N LEU A 33 -3.15 -12.39 -4.21
CA LEU A 33 -2.75 -11.12 -3.60
C LEU A 33 -2.86 -11.18 -2.07
N SER A 34 -3.91 -11.80 -1.54
CA SER A 34 -4.06 -12.05 -0.09
C SER A 34 -2.89 -12.86 0.46
N ARG A 35 -2.53 -13.96 -0.21
CA ARG A 35 -1.36 -14.77 0.18
C ARG A 35 -0.06 -13.98 0.12
N ALA A 36 0.11 -13.14 -0.89
CA ALA A 36 1.30 -12.28 -1.01
C ALA A 36 1.40 -11.28 0.16
N TRP A 37 0.30 -10.63 0.54
CA TRP A 37 0.28 -9.73 1.69
C TRP A 37 0.49 -10.46 3.03
N THR A 38 -0.08 -11.66 3.19
CA THR A 38 0.16 -12.51 4.36
C THR A 38 1.65 -12.86 4.47
N ARG A 39 2.29 -13.23 3.35
CA ARG A 39 3.73 -13.46 3.32
C ARG A 39 4.52 -12.20 3.69
N VAL A 40 4.17 -11.02 3.15
CA VAL A 40 4.83 -9.76 3.54
C VAL A 40 4.73 -9.52 5.03
N ARG A 41 3.56 -9.77 5.63
CA ARG A 41 3.36 -9.61 7.08
C ARG A 41 4.25 -10.54 7.90
N ASP A 42 4.29 -11.83 7.54
CA ASP A 42 4.79 -12.90 8.42
C ASP A 42 6.26 -13.29 8.14
N ASP A 43 6.78 -13.07 6.94
CA ASP A 43 8.14 -13.45 6.55
C ASP A 43 9.17 -12.43 7.10
N GLU A 44 9.98 -12.84 8.08
CA GLU A 44 10.99 -12.00 8.76
C GLU A 44 12.05 -11.43 7.81
N GLU A 45 12.32 -12.12 6.68
CA GLU A 45 13.25 -11.63 5.67
C GLU A 45 12.73 -10.43 4.87
N ILE A 46 11.44 -10.17 4.92
CA ILE A 46 10.83 -9.02 4.24
C ILE A 46 10.72 -7.85 5.22
N ARG A 47 11.35 -6.72 4.89
CA ARG A 47 11.28 -5.48 5.67
C ARG A 47 10.41 -4.42 5.00
N VAL A 48 10.29 -4.45 3.67
CA VAL A 48 9.51 -3.49 2.86
C VAL A 48 8.86 -4.23 1.71
N ALA A 49 7.69 -3.80 1.27
CA ALA A 49 7.07 -4.30 0.06
C ALA A 49 6.91 -3.19 -0.99
N ILE A 50 7.06 -3.56 -2.26
CA ILE A 50 6.68 -2.74 -3.42
C ILE A 50 5.52 -3.46 -4.10
N VAL A 51 4.47 -2.75 -4.50
CA VAL A 51 3.40 -3.29 -5.34
C VAL A 51 3.36 -2.54 -6.66
N THR A 52 3.26 -3.28 -7.77
CA THR A 52 3.21 -2.73 -9.14
C THR A 52 2.34 -3.57 -10.05
N GLY A 53 2.06 -3.09 -11.26
CA GLY A 53 1.40 -3.86 -12.31
C GLY A 53 2.39 -4.35 -13.36
N ALA A 54 2.12 -5.50 -13.97
CA ALA A 54 2.89 -5.99 -15.10
C ALA A 54 2.68 -5.11 -16.35
N GLY A 55 3.74 -4.96 -17.14
CA GLY A 55 3.73 -4.12 -18.34
C GLY A 55 3.81 -2.63 -18.05
N GLU A 56 3.52 -1.81 -19.06
CA GLU A 56 3.69 -0.36 -18.97
C GLU A 56 2.36 0.43 -18.94
N LYS A 57 1.23 -0.23 -19.18
CA LYS A 57 -0.05 0.45 -19.38
C LYS A 57 -0.87 0.64 -18.10
N SER A 58 -0.74 -0.26 -17.14
CA SER A 58 -1.63 -0.27 -15.99
C SER A 58 -0.96 -0.78 -14.73
N PHE A 59 -1.19 -0.09 -13.65
CA PHE A 59 -1.01 -0.62 -12.30
C PHE A 59 -2.08 -1.69 -12.06
N THR A 60 -3.34 -1.31 -11.97
CA THR A 60 -4.52 -2.17 -12.04
C THR A 60 -5.78 -1.32 -12.23
N VAL A 61 -6.76 -1.85 -12.93
CA VAL A 61 -8.09 -1.25 -13.06
C VAL A 61 -9.11 -1.82 -12.05
N GLY A 62 -8.62 -2.54 -11.05
CA GLY A 62 -9.44 -3.11 -9.98
C GLY A 62 -10.11 -4.43 -10.35
N ALA A 63 -11.31 -4.68 -9.85
CA ALA A 63 -12.02 -5.92 -10.08
C ALA A 63 -12.39 -6.13 -11.55
N ASP A 64 -12.23 -7.36 -12.02
CA ASP A 64 -12.79 -7.79 -13.31
C ASP A 64 -14.31 -7.88 -13.17
N LEU A 65 -15.00 -6.84 -13.64
CA LEU A 65 -16.47 -6.73 -13.48
C LEU A 65 -17.23 -7.91 -14.10
N LYS A 66 -16.70 -8.51 -15.15
CA LYS A 66 -17.36 -9.67 -15.77
C LYS A 66 -17.38 -10.88 -14.83
N SER A 67 -16.27 -11.12 -14.14
CA SER A 67 -16.17 -12.19 -13.14
C SER A 67 -16.98 -11.87 -11.88
N PHE A 68 -16.99 -10.61 -11.46
CA PHE A 68 -17.66 -10.16 -10.23
C PHE A 68 -19.20 -10.20 -10.34
N ILE A 69 -19.76 -9.81 -11.50
CA ILE A 69 -21.22 -9.83 -11.74
C ILE A 69 -21.75 -11.27 -11.80
N SER A 70 -20.95 -12.20 -12.37
CA SER A 70 -21.37 -13.59 -12.54
C SER A 70 -21.33 -14.44 -11.26
N ALA A 71 -20.57 -14.02 -10.26
CA ALA A 71 -20.42 -14.75 -8.98
C ALA A 71 -20.30 -13.76 -7.82
N PRO A 72 -21.40 -13.14 -7.38
CA PRO A 72 -21.37 -12.27 -6.21
C PRO A 72 -20.97 -13.09 -4.97
N PRO A 73 -20.18 -12.51 -4.03
CA PRO A 73 -19.84 -13.18 -2.79
C PRO A 73 -21.08 -13.51 -1.96
N GLU A 74 -21.05 -14.64 -1.26
CA GLU A 74 -22.14 -15.02 -0.37
C GLU A 74 -22.28 -14.02 0.78
N LEU A 75 -23.51 -13.82 1.25
CA LEU A 75 -23.81 -12.87 2.33
C LEU A 75 -23.04 -13.22 3.62
N SER A 76 -22.88 -14.51 3.91
CA SER A 76 -22.09 -15.01 5.04
C SER A 76 -20.62 -14.60 4.96
N GLU A 77 -20.05 -14.59 3.77
CA GLU A 77 -18.64 -14.17 3.56
C GLU A 77 -18.45 -12.67 3.86
N MET A 78 -19.43 -11.86 3.50
CA MET A 78 -19.40 -10.42 3.76
C MET A 78 -19.53 -10.07 5.25
N TRP A 79 -20.22 -10.89 6.02
CA TRP A 79 -20.60 -10.59 7.40
C TRP A 79 -19.79 -11.37 8.44
N LEU A 80 -19.57 -12.64 8.21
CA LEU A 80 -19.03 -13.56 9.23
C LEU A 80 -17.56 -13.93 9.00
N THR A 81 -17.08 -13.89 7.77
CA THR A 81 -15.71 -14.27 7.43
C THR A 81 -15.11 -13.25 6.48
N GLN A 82 -13.91 -12.80 6.79
CA GLN A 82 -13.10 -12.04 5.86
C GLN A 82 -12.09 -12.98 5.21
N ARG A 83 -12.57 -13.81 4.29
CA ARG A 83 -11.69 -14.60 3.44
C ARG A 83 -10.86 -13.67 2.57
N ASP A 84 -9.65 -14.12 2.22
CA ASP A 84 -8.76 -13.37 1.34
C ASP A 84 -8.58 -11.91 1.78
N GLN A 85 -8.20 -11.72 3.04
CA GLN A 85 -7.90 -10.40 3.59
C GLN A 85 -6.82 -9.72 2.76
N LEU A 86 -7.04 -8.44 2.45
CA LEU A 86 -6.13 -7.62 1.66
C LEU A 86 -5.58 -6.45 2.50
N LEU A 87 -4.49 -5.85 2.05
CA LEU A 87 -3.93 -4.65 2.65
C LEU A 87 -4.97 -3.53 2.84
N ASN A 88 -5.89 -3.38 1.90
CA ASN A 88 -6.99 -2.41 1.96
C ASN A 88 -8.29 -2.98 2.57
N ARG A 89 -8.31 -4.27 2.96
CA ARG A 89 -9.49 -4.95 3.49
C ARG A 89 -9.14 -5.80 4.73
N GLY A 90 -8.82 -5.15 5.82
CA GLY A 90 -8.71 -5.77 7.15
C GLY A 90 -7.38 -6.45 7.50
N LEU A 91 -6.48 -6.69 6.56
CA LEU A 91 -5.15 -7.22 6.86
C LEU A 91 -4.25 -6.10 7.40
N GLU A 92 -3.77 -6.24 8.61
CA GLU A 92 -2.79 -5.33 9.18
C GLU A 92 -1.38 -5.74 8.76
N VAL A 93 -0.70 -4.86 8.03
CA VAL A 93 0.70 -5.01 7.60
C VAL A 93 1.47 -3.78 8.04
N TRP A 94 2.27 -3.91 9.08
CA TRP A 94 3.05 -2.80 9.64
C TRP A 94 4.36 -2.57 8.91
N LYS A 95 4.82 -3.51 8.10
CA LYS A 95 5.94 -3.28 7.18
C LYS A 95 5.54 -2.25 6.13
N PRO A 96 6.43 -1.30 5.77
CA PRO A 96 6.14 -0.28 4.78
C PRO A 96 5.80 -0.86 3.41
N VAL A 97 4.84 -0.23 2.73
CA VAL A 97 4.40 -0.63 1.39
C VAL A 97 4.51 0.57 0.45
N ILE A 98 5.21 0.39 -0.66
CA ILE A 98 5.42 1.39 -1.70
C ILE A 98 4.60 0.99 -2.93
N ALA A 99 3.76 1.87 -3.44
CA ALA A 99 3.09 1.68 -4.72
C ALA A 99 3.93 2.27 -5.85
N ALA A 100 4.27 1.44 -6.83
CA ALA A 100 4.94 1.80 -8.07
C ALA A 100 3.90 1.77 -9.20
N ILE A 101 3.31 2.94 -9.49
CA ILE A 101 2.14 3.08 -10.36
C ILE A 101 2.63 3.31 -11.80
N ASN A 102 2.63 2.25 -12.60
CA ASN A 102 3.14 2.22 -13.96
C ASN A 102 2.11 2.59 -15.04
N GLY A 103 0.91 3.07 -14.69
CA GLY A 103 -0.13 3.45 -15.65
C GLY A 103 -1.51 3.61 -15.01
N PHE A 104 -2.56 3.07 -15.63
CA PHE A 104 -3.93 3.16 -15.10
C PHE A 104 -4.05 2.61 -13.67
N CYS A 105 -4.59 3.43 -12.79
CA CYS A 105 -4.88 3.10 -11.40
C CYS A 105 -6.36 3.46 -11.13
N ILE A 106 -7.27 2.52 -11.39
CA ILE A 106 -8.71 2.80 -11.44
C ILE A 106 -9.46 1.90 -10.45
N GLY A 107 -10.50 2.43 -9.81
CA GLY A 107 -11.38 1.68 -8.94
C GLY A 107 -10.62 0.99 -7.80
N GLY A 108 -10.65 -0.35 -7.78
CA GLY A 108 -9.88 -1.16 -6.83
C GLY A 108 -8.37 -0.89 -6.84
N GLY A 109 -7.82 -0.33 -7.92
CA GLY A 109 -6.44 0.14 -7.98
C GLY A 109 -6.21 1.35 -7.08
N VAL A 110 -7.12 2.33 -7.10
CA VAL A 110 -7.05 3.50 -6.20
C VAL A 110 -7.27 3.06 -4.75
N THR A 111 -8.21 2.15 -4.47
CA THR A 111 -8.45 1.69 -3.10
C THR A 111 -7.24 0.92 -2.53
N LEU A 112 -6.52 0.16 -3.36
CA LEU A 112 -5.26 -0.47 -2.98
C LEU A 112 -4.18 0.58 -2.73
N LEU A 113 -4.01 1.54 -3.64
CA LEU A 113 -3.07 2.65 -3.50
C LEU A 113 -3.28 3.43 -2.20
N LEU A 114 -4.52 3.71 -1.81
CA LEU A 114 -4.85 4.42 -0.56
C LEU A 114 -4.43 3.67 0.72
N ALA A 115 -4.15 2.38 0.62
CA ALA A 115 -3.65 1.58 1.73
C ALA A 115 -2.11 1.47 1.76
N THR A 116 -1.40 2.04 0.77
CA THR A 116 0.06 2.09 0.72
C THR A 116 0.62 3.36 1.35
N ASP A 117 1.90 3.34 1.71
CA ASP A 117 2.55 4.39 2.50
C ASP A 117 3.27 5.44 1.63
N ILE A 118 3.95 4.98 0.57
CA ILE A 118 4.68 5.84 -0.38
C ILE A 118 4.22 5.48 -1.80
N ARG A 119 4.05 6.50 -2.65
CA ARG A 119 3.43 6.33 -3.97
C ARG A 119 4.24 7.06 -5.03
N ILE A 120 4.70 6.32 -6.02
CA ILE A 120 5.49 6.84 -7.14
C ILE A 120 4.72 6.48 -8.41
N ALA A 121 4.45 7.48 -9.24
CA ALA A 121 3.64 7.30 -10.44
C ALA A 121 4.41 7.65 -11.72
N ALA A 122 4.11 6.95 -12.80
CA ALA A 122 4.52 7.34 -14.13
C ALA A 122 3.80 8.62 -14.57
N GLN A 123 4.46 9.46 -15.37
CA GLN A 123 3.89 10.70 -15.90
C GLN A 123 2.56 10.49 -16.65
N HIS A 124 2.40 9.35 -17.32
CA HIS A 124 1.18 8.99 -18.05
C HIS A 124 0.15 8.26 -17.19
N ALA A 125 0.41 8.06 -15.89
CA ALA A 125 -0.54 7.37 -15.02
C ALA A 125 -1.84 8.18 -14.87
N THR A 126 -2.95 7.46 -14.80
CA THR A 126 -4.29 8.02 -14.66
C THR A 126 -4.98 7.36 -13.48
N PHE A 127 -5.67 8.17 -12.68
CA PHE A 127 -6.35 7.75 -11.46
C PHE A 127 -7.85 8.02 -11.56
N GLY A 128 -8.67 7.18 -10.95
CA GLY A 128 -10.11 7.42 -10.90
C GLY A 128 -10.87 6.43 -10.05
N LEU A 129 -11.96 6.87 -9.43
CA LEU A 129 -12.92 6.06 -8.68
C LEU A 129 -14.25 6.08 -9.43
N ALA A 130 -14.34 5.30 -10.52
CA ALA A 130 -15.44 5.34 -11.46
C ALA A 130 -16.63 4.43 -11.07
N GLU A 131 -16.68 3.96 -9.83
CA GLU A 131 -17.70 3.04 -9.31
C GLU A 131 -19.10 3.63 -9.39
N VAL A 132 -19.27 4.92 -9.07
CA VAL A 132 -20.58 5.59 -9.13
C VAL A 132 -21.17 5.63 -10.55
N LYS A 133 -20.33 5.65 -11.59
CA LYS A 133 -20.75 5.56 -13.00
C LYS A 133 -21.27 4.16 -13.37
N ARG A 134 -21.16 3.19 -12.45
CA ARG A 134 -21.58 1.79 -12.63
C ARG A 134 -22.62 1.35 -11.59
N GLY A 135 -23.18 2.28 -10.83
CA GLY A 135 -24.20 2.02 -9.82
C GLY A 135 -23.69 1.30 -8.57
N ILE A 136 -22.38 1.36 -8.32
CA ILE A 136 -21.74 0.78 -7.12
C ILE A 136 -20.89 1.84 -6.40
N VAL A 137 -20.46 1.54 -5.18
CA VAL A 137 -19.64 2.44 -4.36
C VAL A 137 -18.18 1.97 -4.32
N PRO A 138 -17.20 2.87 -4.18
CA PRO A 138 -15.82 2.49 -3.91
C PRO A 138 -15.71 1.72 -2.59
N ALA A 139 -15.43 0.41 -2.68
CA ALA A 139 -15.30 -0.47 -1.54
C ALA A 139 -13.88 -0.45 -0.94
N ASN A 140 -13.61 -1.35 0.01
CA ASN A 140 -12.30 -1.58 0.60
C ASN A 140 -11.61 -0.32 1.16
N GLY A 141 -12.40 0.56 1.77
CA GLY A 141 -11.92 1.80 2.38
C GLY A 141 -11.69 2.95 1.41
N GLY A 142 -12.21 2.88 0.17
CA GLY A 142 -12.06 3.94 -0.82
C GLY A 142 -12.64 5.27 -0.33
N THR A 143 -13.87 5.27 0.18
CA THR A 143 -14.51 6.47 0.72
C THR A 143 -13.83 6.99 1.98
N GLN A 144 -13.47 6.11 2.91
CA GLN A 144 -12.91 6.48 4.21
C GLN A 144 -11.46 6.97 4.08
N ARG A 145 -10.61 6.23 3.35
CA ARG A 145 -9.19 6.57 3.23
C ARG A 145 -8.94 7.77 2.34
N LEU A 146 -9.75 7.96 1.28
CA LEU A 146 -9.57 9.08 0.37
C LEU A 146 -9.76 10.43 1.10
N LEU A 147 -10.88 10.59 1.82
CA LEU A 147 -11.20 11.83 2.53
C LEU A 147 -10.22 12.12 3.69
N ALA A 148 -9.50 11.12 4.15
CA ALA A 148 -8.45 11.28 5.16
C ALA A 148 -7.08 11.68 4.56
N GLN A 149 -6.93 11.65 3.23
CA GLN A 149 -5.64 11.82 2.56
C GLN A 149 -5.60 12.97 1.55
N VAL A 150 -6.76 13.43 1.07
CA VAL A 150 -6.86 14.60 0.19
C VAL A 150 -7.85 15.62 0.78
N PRO A 151 -7.79 16.90 0.38
CA PRO A 151 -8.77 17.89 0.81
C PRO A 151 -10.21 17.45 0.51
N TYR A 152 -11.13 17.72 1.42
CA TYR A 152 -12.52 17.23 1.36
C TYR A 152 -13.21 17.52 0.01
N ALA A 153 -13.12 18.74 -0.49
CA ALA A 153 -13.76 19.11 -1.78
C ALA A 153 -13.23 18.28 -2.95
N ILE A 154 -11.92 18.05 -2.99
CA ILE A 154 -11.27 17.21 -3.99
C ILE A 154 -11.73 15.76 -3.88
N GLY A 155 -11.72 15.21 -2.66
CA GLY A 155 -12.17 13.85 -2.43
C GLY A 155 -13.63 13.63 -2.82
N MET A 156 -14.51 14.60 -2.51
CA MET A 156 -15.93 14.55 -2.91
C MET A 156 -16.10 14.66 -4.42
N GLU A 157 -15.37 15.53 -5.10
CA GLU A 157 -15.36 15.62 -6.56
C GLU A 157 -14.98 14.27 -7.18
N MET A 158 -13.87 13.65 -6.74
CA MET A 158 -13.46 12.34 -7.23
C MET A 158 -14.52 11.25 -7.01
N LEU A 159 -15.13 11.21 -5.82
CA LEU A 159 -16.10 10.18 -5.44
C LEU A 159 -17.44 10.35 -6.16
N LEU A 160 -17.91 11.58 -6.37
CA LEU A 160 -19.25 11.83 -6.87
C LEU A 160 -19.31 11.92 -8.41
N THR A 161 -18.26 12.45 -9.04
CA THR A 161 -18.18 12.51 -10.50
C THR A 161 -17.70 11.20 -11.12
N GLY A 162 -16.82 10.49 -10.41
CA GLY A 162 -16.12 9.30 -10.93
C GLY A 162 -15.20 9.63 -12.11
N ASP A 163 -14.78 10.89 -12.25
CA ASP A 163 -13.89 11.29 -13.33
C ASP A 163 -12.45 10.91 -13.06
N SER A 164 -11.71 10.72 -14.14
CA SER A 164 -10.29 10.40 -14.06
C SER A 164 -9.45 11.67 -14.10
N PHE A 165 -8.29 11.63 -13.41
CA PHE A 165 -7.32 12.71 -13.36
C PHE A 165 -5.92 12.18 -13.61
N ASP A 166 -5.01 13.04 -14.03
CA ASP A 166 -3.62 12.69 -14.39
C ASP A 166 -2.68 12.64 -13.17
N ALA A 167 -1.47 12.16 -13.40
CA ALA A 167 -0.45 12.03 -12.37
C ALA A 167 -0.01 13.37 -11.77
N ALA A 168 0.06 14.43 -12.58
CA ALA A 168 0.45 15.77 -12.12
C ALA A 168 -0.60 16.34 -11.14
N THR A 169 -1.87 16.11 -11.43
CA THR A 169 -2.97 16.46 -10.54
C THR A 169 -2.96 15.62 -9.26
N ALA A 170 -2.72 14.31 -9.37
CA ALA A 170 -2.57 13.43 -8.22
C ALA A 170 -1.43 13.87 -7.29
N GLN A 171 -0.31 14.32 -7.85
CA GLN A 171 0.81 14.85 -7.08
C GLN A 171 0.47 16.18 -6.41
N ARG A 172 -0.18 17.10 -7.12
CA ARG A 172 -0.61 18.38 -6.57
C ARG A 172 -1.59 18.25 -5.41
N TRP A 173 -2.43 17.22 -5.43
CA TRP A 173 -3.37 16.91 -4.35
C TRP A 173 -2.75 16.10 -3.19
N GLY A 174 -1.48 15.71 -3.31
CA GLY A 174 -0.79 14.90 -2.31
C GLY A 174 -1.18 13.42 -2.33
N LEU A 175 -1.88 12.96 -3.37
CA LEU A 175 -2.23 11.55 -3.52
C LEU A 175 -1.01 10.69 -3.87
N VAL A 176 -0.03 11.24 -4.60
CA VAL A 176 1.25 10.60 -4.91
C VAL A 176 2.43 11.47 -4.50
N ASN A 177 3.52 10.83 -4.08
CA ASN A 177 4.72 11.51 -3.59
C ASN A 177 5.60 12.04 -4.74
N LYS A 178 5.72 11.27 -5.82
CA LYS A 178 6.58 11.57 -6.96
C LYS A 178 5.93 11.16 -8.27
N VAL A 179 6.17 11.97 -9.30
CA VAL A 179 5.81 11.65 -10.69
C VAL A 179 7.10 11.67 -11.50
N VAL A 180 7.38 10.57 -12.21
CA VAL A 180 8.64 10.36 -12.95
C VAL A 180 8.35 9.72 -14.32
N ALA A 181 9.37 9.61 -15.18
CA ALA A 181 9.25 8.88 -16.43
C ALA A 181 8.92 7.39 -16.17
N ALA A 182 8.22 6.75 -17.09
CA ALA A 182 7.71 5.37 -16.90
C ALA A 182 8.80 4.38 -16.46
N GLY A 183 9.95 4.41 -17.13
CA GLY A 183 11.09 3.53 -16.82
C GLY A 183 11.75 3.81 -15.46
N GLU A 184 11.45 4.92 -14.80
CA GLU A 184 12.06 5.32 -13.53
C GLU A 184 11.18 4.96 -12.31
N VAL A 185 9.92 4.57 -12.52
CA VAL A 185 8.96 4.32 -11.42
C VAL A 185 9.44 3.20 -10.50
N LEU A 186 9.71 2.02 -11.03
CA LEU A 186 10.18 0.88 -10.23
C LEU A 186 11.61 1.08 -9.69
N PRO A 187 12.58 1.61 -10.44
CA PRO A 187 13.90 1.97 -9.91
C PRO A 187 13.82 2.94 -8.72
N LEU A 188 13.01 3.99 -8.81
CA LEU A 188 12.85 4.94 -7.69
C LEU A 188 12.15 4.29 -6.49
N ALA A 189 11.13 3.44 -6.73
CA ALA A 189 10.49 2.68 -5.65
C ALA A 189 11.50 1.77 -4.92
N ARG A 190 12.39 1.10 -5.66
CA ARG A 190 13.48 0.29 -5.09
C ARG A 190 14.47 1.13 -4.29
N GLN A 191 14.82 2.33 -4.72
CA GLN A 191 15.68 3.24 -3.95
C GLN A 191 15.05 3.59 -2.59
N TYR A 192 13.76 3.94 -2.57
CA TYR A 192 13.03 4.18 -1.31
C TYR A 192 12.97 2.91 -0.45
N ALA A 193 12.66 1.76 -1.03
CA ALA A 193 12.58 0.49 -0.31
C ALA A 193 13.93 0.12 0.33
N THR A 194 15.02 0.20 -0.42
CA THR A 194 16.38 -0.06 0.08
C THR A 194 16.75 0.88 1.23
N LYS A 195 16.41 2.17 1.11
CA LYS A 195 16.64 3.15 2.18
C LYS A 195 15.87 2.80 3.45
N ILE A 196 14.62 2.38 3.33
CA ILE A 196 13.79 1.99 4.47
C ILE A 196 14.27 0.65 5.06
N ALA A 197 14.62 -0.33 4.22
CA ALA A 197 15.08 -1.65 4.65
C ALA A 197 16.38 -1.62 5.47
N LYS A 198 17.19 -0.55 5.33
CA LYS A 198 18.39 -0.31 6.14
C LYS A 198 18.10 0.22 7.54
N ASN A 199 16.90 0.72 7.80
CA ASN A 199 16.51 1.20 9.13
C ASN A 199 16.13 0.03 10.06
N ALA A 200 16.10 0.30 11.38
CA ALA A 200 15.70 -0.68 12.40
C ALA A 200 14.26 -1.18 12.16
N PRO A 201 14.04 -2.47 11.81
CA PRO A 201 12.73 -2.93 11.31
C PRO A 201 11.59 -2.75 12.32
N LEU A 202 11.83 -3.02 13.60
CA LEU A 202 10.80 -2.85 14.63
C LEU A 202 10.43 -1.39 14.84
N ALA A 203 11.41 -0.48 14.78
CA ALA A 203 11.14 0.95 14.89
C ALA A 203 10.34 1.48 13.70
N VAL A 204 10.65 1.02 12.48
CA VAL A 204 9.90 1.37 11.27
C VAL A 204 8.45 0.90 11.37
N GLN A 205 8.22 -0.35 11.78
CA GLN A 205 6.88 -0.92 11.93
C GLN A 205 6.08 -0.22 13.01
N ALA A 206 6.66 0.00 14.18
CA ALA A 206 6.01 0.72 15.27
C ALA A 206 5.66 2.16 14.87
N THR A 207 6.56 2.86 14.19
CA THR A 207 6.30 4.22 13.69
C THR A 207 5.10 4.26 12.75
N LYS A 208 5.02 3.30 11.80
CA LYS A 208 3.86 3.19 10.90
C LYS A 208 2.57 2.89 11.66
N GLU A 209 2.60 1.93 12.58
CA GLU A 209 1.43 1.57 13.38
C GLU A 209 0.93 2.76 14.21
N LEU A 210 1.80 3.42 14.94
CA LEU A 210 1.47 4.60 15.74
C LEU A 210 0.85 5.70 14.87
N ALA A 211 1.46 6.04 13.74
CA ALA A 211 0.98 7.07 12.84
C ALA A 211 -0.41 6.75 12.24
N ILE A 212 -0.69 5.49 11.93
CA ILE A 212 -1.98 5.06 11.38
C ILE A 212 -3.05 5.05 12.48
N ARG A 213 -2.76 4.47 13.66
CA ARG A 213 -3.72 4.38 14.76
C ARG A 213 -4.05 5.74 15.37
N ALA A 214 -3.10 6.68 15.39
CA ALA A 214 -3.32 8.05 15.88
C ALA A 214 -4.47 8.78 15.18
N ARG A 215 -4.84 8.38 13.97
CA ARG A 215 -5.96 8.98 13.22
C ARG A 215 -7.33 8.69 13.84
N SER A 216 -7.46 7.66 14.66
CA SER A 216 -8.71 7.25 15.33
C SER A 216 -8.65 7.38 16.84
N MET A 217 -7.61 8.02 17.39
CA MET A 217 -7.41 8.23 18.82
C MET A 217 -7.42 9.70 19.16
N ASP A 218 -7.82 10.04 20.39
CA ASP A 218 -7.52 11.37 20.95
C ASP A 218 -6.00 11.49 21.21
N LEU A 219 -5.52 12.72 21.25
CA LEU A 219 -4.09 13.00 21.37
C LEU A 219 -3.47 12.39 22.65
N ALA A 220 -4.17 12.44 23.77
CA ALA A 220 -3.64 11.94 25.06
C ALA A 220 -3.47 10.42 25.02
N THR A 221 -4.45 9.70 24.47
CA THR A 221 -4.37 8.26 24.25
C THR A 221 -3.25 7.90 23.26
N GLY A 222 -3.14 8.63 22.15
CA GLY A 222 -2.08 8.43 21.16
C GLY A 222 -0.69 8.62 21.73
N LEU A 223 -0.45 9.70 22.51
CA LEU A 223 0.82 9.97 23.19
C LEU A 223 1.14 8.88 24.22
N ARG A 224 0.14 8.36 24.92
CA ARG A 224 0.35 7.25 25.85
C ARG A 224 0.79 5.98 25.14
N PHE A 225 0.15 5.66 24.02
CA PHE A 225 0.50 4.51 23.20
C PHE A 225 1.92 4.63 22.62
N GLU A 226 2.29 5.83 22.13
CA GLU A 226 3.65 6.14 21.67
C GLU A 226 4.69 5.91 22.76
N GLN A 227 4.44 6.40 23.99
CA GLN A 227 5.34 6.19 25.13
C GLN A 227 5.54 4.69 25.44
N MET A 228 4.46 3.90 25.38
CA MET A 228 4.53 2.45 25.62
C MET A 228 5.37 1.77 24.53
N ALA A 229 5.12 2.06 23.26
CA ALA A 229 5.87 1.50 22.15
C ALA A 229 7.37 1.89 22.23
N THR A 230 7.67 3.16 22.52
CA THR A 230 9.04 3.64 22.72
C THR A 230 9.75 2.87 23.82
N ARG A 231 9.08 2.66 24.98
CA ARG A 231 9.65 1.89 26.09
C ARG A 231 9.92 0.43 25.70
N MET A 232 9.03 -0.20 24.98
CA MET A 232 9.22 -1.57 24.49
C MET A 232 10.43 -1.67 23.55
N LEU A 233 10.56 -0.73 22.61
CA LEU A 233 11.66 -0.72 21.64
C LEU A 233 13.03 -0.50 22.29
N GLN A 234 13.11 0.20 23.42
CA GLN A 234 14.38 0.40 24.17
C GLN A 234 15.04 -0.91 24.60
N PHE A 235 14.30 -2.00 24.71
CA PHE A 235 14.84 -3.32 25.05
C PHE A 235 15.35 -4.11 23.83
N SER A 236 15.13 -3.62 22.61
CA SER A 236 15.60 -4.30 21.39
C SER A 236 17.12 -4.21 21.24
N ALA A 237 17.69 -5.16 20.51
CA ALA A 237 19.11 -5.11 20.12
C ALA A 237 19.39 -3.90 19.24
N ASP A 238 18.44 -3.56 18.37
CA ASP A 238 18.56 -2.45 17.41
C ASP A 238 18.60 -1.08 18.12
N ALA A 239 17.93 -0.93 19.27
CA ALA A 239 17.97 0.29 20.09
C ALA A 239 19.35 0.54 20.73
N LYS A 240 20.17 -0.51 20.86
CA LYS A 240 21.58 -0.40 21.32
C LYS A 240 22.52 -0.20 20.14
N GLU A 241 22.30 -0.93 19.06
CA GLU A 241 23.11 -0.86 17.85
C GLU A 241 23.13 0.53 17.21
N GLY A 242 21.96 1.16 17.08
CA GLY A 242 21.84 2.48 16.45
C GLY A 242 22.77 3.53 17.06
N PRO A 243 22.66 3.83 18.38
CA PRO A 243 23.54 4.78 19.06
C PRO A 243 25.02 4.37 19.02
N SER A 244 25.34 3.07 19.16
CA SER A 244 26.73 2.59 19.11
C SER A 244 27.35 2.82 17.73
N ALA A 245 26.64 2.44 16.67
CA ALA A 245 27.10 2.66 15.29
C ALA A 245 27.30 4.15 14.99
N PHE A 246 26.38 5.00 15.47
CA PHE A 246 26.51 6.45 15.32
C PHE A 246 27.76 7.00 16.02
N ALA A 247 28.00 6.58 17.27
CA ALA A 247 29.19 7.02 18.04
C ALA A 247 30.50 6.55 17.38
N GLU A 248 30.50 5.33 16.82
CA GLU A 248 31.63 4.72 16.11
C GLU A 248 31.78 5.19 14.65
N LYS A 249 30.87 6.01 14.14
CA LYS A 249 30.81 6.52 12.75
C LYS A 249 30.81 5.38 11.70
N ARG A 250 30.09 4.32 11.97
CA ARG A 250 29.88 3.18 11.05
C ARG A 250 28.41 3.00 10.70
N GLU A 251 28.15 2.27 9.62
CA GLU A 251 26.80 1.83 9.27
C GLU A 251 26.25 0.87 10.33
N PRO A 252 24.99 1.05 10.79
CA PRO A 252 24.36 0.15 11.75
C PRO A 252 23.97 -1.17 11.08
N LYS A 253 23.96 -2.25 11.88
CA LYS A 253 23.52 -3.60 11.46
C LYS A 253 22.30 -4.01 12.25
N PHE A 254 21.13 -3.58 11.78
CA PHE A 254 19.87 -3.85 12.44
C PHE A 254 19.37 -5.27 12.16
N SER A 255 18.97 -5.96 13.22
CA SER A 255 18.51 -7.36 13.18
C SER A 255 16.99 -7.53 13.29
N GLY A 256 16.27 -6.51 13.77
CA GLY A 256 14.83 -6.61 14.05
C GLY A 256 14.52 -7.37 15.35
N ARG A 257 15.42 -7.39 16.30
CA ARG A 257 15.30 -8.13 17.57
C ARG A 257 15.58 -7.27 18.77
#